data_560afcdae9f8cca354f2015a967ffde8
#
_entry.id   560afcdae9f8cca354f2015a967ffde8
#
_cell.length_a   1.000
_cell.length_b   1.000
_cell.length_c   1.000
_cell.angle_alpha   90.00
_cell.angle_beta   90.00
_cell.angle_gamma   90.00
#
_symmetry.space_group_name_H-M   'P 1'
#
loop_
_entity.id
_entity.type
_entity.pdbx_description
1 polymer ?
#
loop_
_entity_poly.entity_id
_entity_poly.type
_entity_poly.pdbx_seq_one_letter_code
_entity_poly.pdbx_strand_id
1 'polypeptide(L)'
;MKSRFSQFFVTNLVALSLAGSFSALASAQTASVERGSDLFSAECSRCHVPSQWVGVLNNSWVNKSGEELFTQIRATMPAETPGSLSDDEYYDVTAFILASANIAIDGGMISHAAINALSIQPGEAAPATSAADSTAWTHYNGDERANRYAPLDQIDATNAADLAIAWSVDTGIFGPRPETYSVTTPLMVDGRLFATAGATRNIIALDAATGQLLWMWRPEEGKRFDDAPRKGSGKGLSYYDNNGEGVIFTMTPGYTLVALH
;
A
#
# COMPACT_ATOMS: atom_id res chain seq x y z
N MET A 1 52.68 -65.04 63.73
CA MET A 1 51.81 -66.12 63.21
C MET A 1 50.57 -65.49 62.64
N LYS A 2 50.26 -65.79 61.38
CA LYS A 2 49.13 -65.51 60.58
C LYS A 2 48.99 -64.11 59.99
N SER A 3 49.43 -63.97 58.74
CA SER A 3 49.16 -63.08 57.71
C SER A 3 47.65 -63.00 57.35
N ARG A 4 47.13 -61.77 57.09
CA ARG A 4 45.92 -61.55 56.33
C ARG A 4 46.21 -60.58 55.24
N PHE A 5 46.17 -61.10 54.00
CA PHE A 5 46.14 -60.34 52.76
C PHE A 5 44.75 -59.63 52.64
N SER A 6 44.77 -58.34 52.41
CA SER A 6 43.58 -57.60 52.01
C SER A 6 43.68 -57.24 50.55
N GLN A 7 42.81 -57.80 49.71
CA GLN A 7 42.71 -57.46 48.31
C GLN A 7 41.92 -56.16 48.12
N PHE A 8 42.52 -55.18 47.49
CA PHE A 8 41.81 -54.00 47.02
C PHE A 8 41.23 -54.26 45.68
N PHE A 9 39.90 -54.24 45.56
CA PHE A 9 39.18 -54.17 44.29
C PHE A 9 39.15 -52.72 43.82
N VAL A 10 39.81 -52.45 42.69
CA VAL A 10 39.71 -51.18 41.98
C VAL A 10 38.55 -51.28 41.01
N THR A 11 37.45 -50.60 41.34
CA THR A 11 36.28 -50.51 40.42
C THR A 11 36.51 -49.34 39.49
N ASN A 12 36.80 -49.61 38.24
CA ASN A 12 36.83 -48.60 37.19
C ASN A 12 35.39 -48.16 36.83
N LEU A 13 35.00 -46.97 37.26
CA LEU A 13 33.81 -46.29 36.77
C LEU A 13 34.15 -45.63 35.43
N VAL A 14 33.65 -46.23 34.33
CA VAL A 14 33.64 -45.57 33.05
C VAL A 14 32.46 -44.60 33.03
N ALA A 15 32.73 -43.31 33.15
CA ALA A 15 31.74 -42.27 32.97
C ALA A 15 31.52 -42.05 31.47
N LEU A 16 30.38 -42.54 30.96
CA LEU A 16 29.94 -42.31 29.59
C LEU A 16 29.33 -40.90 29.54
N SER A 17 30.10 -39.92 29.07
CA SER A 17 29.62 -38.58 28.81
C SER A 17 28.79 -38.59 27.51
N LEU A 18 27.47 -38.63 27.61
CA LEU A 18 26.56 -38.27 26.51
C LEU A 18 26.65 -36.75 26.32
N ALA A 19 27.47 -36.31 25.36
CA ALA A 19 27.37 -34.98 24.80
C ALA A 19 26.12 -34.92 23.91
N GLY A 20 25.01 -34.55 24.51
CA GLY A 20 23.80 -34.22 23.77
C GLY A 20 24.03 -32.92 22.98
N SER A 21 24.21 -33.05 21.66
CA SER A 21 24.17 -31.91 20.77
C SER A 21 22.75 -31.32 20.79
N PHE A 22 22.51 -30.30 21.62
CA PHE A 22 21.36 -29.44 21.47
C PHE A 22 21.56 -28.63 20.19
N SER A 23 21.01 -29.11 19.07
CA SER A 23 20.76 -28.28 17.92
C SER A 23 19.66 -27.28 18.35
N ALA A 24 20.09 -26.06 18.70
CA ALA A 24 19.16 -24.95 18.81
C ALA A 24 18.54 -24.79 17.41
N LEU A 25 17.30 -25.24 17.25
CA LEU A 25 16.46 -24.83 16.14
C LEU A 25 16.34 -23.31 16.27
N ALA A 26 17.11 -22.56 15.49
CA ALA A 26 16.89 -21.15 15.33
C ALA A 26 15.43 -21.01 14.83
N SER A 27 14.53 -20.55 15.71
CA SER A 27 13.19 -20.22 15.29
C SER A 27 13.34 -19.14 14.24
N ALA A 28 12.85 -19.42 13.02
CA ALA A 28 12.87 -18.44 11.94
C ALA A 28 12.12 -17.19 12.44
N GLN A 29 12.80 -16.04 12.40
CA GLN A 29 12.18 -14.77 12.71
C GLN A 29 11.04 -14.54 11.71
N THR A 30 9.84 -14.25 12.23
CA THR A 30 8.63 -14.11 11.44
C THR A 30 7.98 -12.76 11.67
N ALA A 31 7.63 -12.11 10.58
CA ALA A 31 6.82 -10.91 10.56
C ALA A 31 5.32 -11.28 10.59
N SER A 32 4.54 -10.41 11.23
CA SER A 32 3.09 -10.53 11.34
C SER A 32 2.39 -9.34 10.71
N VAL A 33 1.43 -9.61 9.85
CA VAL A 33 0.55 -8.59 9.25
C VAL A 33 -0.27 -7.88 10.33
N GLU A 34 -0.74 -8.60 11.34
CA GLU A 34 -1.53 -8.03 12.46
C GLU A 34 -0.68 -7.05 13.29
N ARG A 35 0.52 -7.46 13.76
CA ARG A 35 1.41 -6.56 14.50
C ARG A 35 1.82 -5.37 13.65
N GLY A 36 2.08 -5.59 12.36
CA GLY A 36 2.38 -4.52 11.41
C GLY A 36 1.24 -3.53 11.22
N SER A 37 -0.02 -4.01 11.21
CA SER A 37 -1.21 -3.16 11.18
C SER A 37 -1.34 -2.28 12.41
N ASP A 38 -1.13 -2.85 13.60
CA ASP A 38 -1.19 -2.11 14.86
C ASP A 38 -0.11 -1.03 14.92
N LEU A 39 1.11 -1.39 14.55
CA LEU A 39 2.24 -0.46 14.52
C LEU A 39 2.05 0.63 13.45
N PHE A 40 1.55 0.26 12.27
CA PHE A 40 1.20 1.22 11.23
C PHE A 40 0.16 2.22 11.70
N SER A 41 -0.85 1.75 12.41
CA SER A 41 -1.91 2.61 12.97
C SER A 41 -1.37 3.58 14.01
N ALA A 42 -0.39 3.16 14.81
CA ALA A 42 0.22 3.98 15.86
C ALA A 42 1.21 5.02 15.30
N GLU A 43 2.09 4.61 14.38
CA GLU A 43 3.27 5.40 14.00
C GLU A 43 3.20 5.98 12.58
N CYS A 44 2.43 5.34 11.67
CA CYS A 44 2.45 5.66 10.24
C CYS A 44 1.17 6.34 9.73
N SER A 45 0.04 6.11 10.40
CA SER A 45 -1.30 6.53 9.93
C SER A 45 -1.48 8.06 9.89
N ARG A 46 -0.61 8.82 10.57
CA ARG A 46 -0.63 10.29 10.50
C ARG A 46 -0.33 10.83 9.10
N CYS A 47 0.45 10.07 8.32
CA CYS A 47 0.92 10.48 7.00
C CYS A 47 0.53 9.51 5.89
N HIS A 48 0.19 8.27 6.23
CA HIS A 48 -0.05 7.20 5.28
C HIS A 48 -1.42 6.54 5.48
N VAL A 49 -2.02 6.09 4.38
CA VAL A 49 -3.22 5.26 4.40
C VAL A 49 -2.91 3.90 3.77
N PRO A 50 -3.44 2.78 4.32
CA PRO A 50 -3.12 1.45 3.80
C PRO A 50 -3.45 1.26 2.32
N SER A 51 -4.54 1.84 1.83
CA SER A 51 -4.98 1.72 0.44
C SER A 51 -4.01 2.30 -0.60
N GLN A 52 -3.08 3.18 -0.20
CA GLN A 52 -2.10 3.75 -1.13
C GLN A 52 -1.08 2.72 -1.65
N TRP A 53 -0.86 1.63 -0.89
CA TRP A 53 0.24 0.70 -1.17
C TRP A 53 0.03 -0.11 -2.44
N VAL A 54 -1.22 -0.40 -2.84
CA VAL A 54 -1.51 -1.04 -4.13
C VAL A 54 -0.87 -0.26 -5.27
N GLY A 55 -1.18 1.02 -5.39
CA GLY A 55 -0.63 1.87 -6.45
C GLY A 55 0.88 2.10 -6.31
N VAL A 56 1.38 2.29 -5.08
CA VAL A 56 2.81 2.51 -4.83
C VAL A 56 3.63 1.28 -5.26
N LEU A 57 3.23 0.08 -4.81
CA LEU A 57 3.99 -1.13 -5.11
C LEU A 57 3.84 -1.54 -6.58
N ASN A 58 2.65 -1.42 -7.15
CA ASN A 58 2.40 -1.76 -8.56
C ASN A 58 3.05 -0.81 -9.57
N ASN A 59 3.44 0.40 -9.18
CA ASN A 59 4.05 1.37 -10.10
C ASN A 59 5.54 1.59 -9.84
N SER A 60 5.93 1.73 -8.57
CA SER A 60 7.30 2.16 -8.23
C SER A 60 8.20 1.03 -7.75
N TRP A 61 7.61 -0.13 -7.41
CA TRP A 61 8.30 -1.24 -6.77
C TRP A 61 8.27 -2.53 -7.58
N VAL A 62 7.68 -2.54 -8.76
CA VAL A 62 7.65 -3.71 -9.65
C VAL A 62 9.07 -4.21 -9.93
N ASN A 63 9.26 -5.52 -9.79
CA ASN A 63 10.53 -6.24 -9.94
C ASN A 63 11.61 -5.88 -8.90
N LYS A 64 11.29 -5.08 -7.87
CA LYS A 64 12.17 -4.91 -6.71
C LYS A 64 11.93 -5.99 -5.68
N SER A 65 12.88 -6.18 -4.79
CA SER A 65 12.76 -7.18 -3.72
C SER A 65 12.04 -6.62 -2.49
N GLY A 66 11.51 -7.52 -1.66
CA GLY A 66 11.01 -7.14 -0.34
C GLY A 66 12.13 -6.65 0.58
N GLU A 67 13.38 -7.08 0.39
CA GLU A 67 14.56 -6.54 1.09
C GLU A 67 14.80 -5.07 0.77
N GLU A 68 14.68 -4.68 -0.51
CA GLU A 68 14.79 -3.27 -0.91
C GLU A 68 13.67 -2.44 -0.26
N LEU A 69 12.45 -2.97 -0.20
CA LEU A 69 11.32 -2.30 0.45
C LEU A 69 11.56 -2.12 1.95
N PHE A 70 11.94 -3.19 2.66
CA PHE A 70 12.32 -3.14 4.07
C PHE A 70 13.42 -2.09 4.31
N THR A 71 14.48 -2.14 3.51
CA THR A 71 15.62 -1.22 3.63
C THR A 71 15.20 0.23 3.43
N GLN A 72 14.35 0.49 2.45
CA GLN A 72 13.83 1.82 2.17
C GLN A 72 12.98 2.34 3.33
N ILE A 73 12.05 1.52 3.85
CA ILE A 73 11.21 1.90 4.99
C ILE A 73 12.09 2.21 6.21
N ARG A 74 13.01 1.33 6.55
CA ARG A 74 13.92 1.49 7.69
C ARG A 74 14.78 2.75 7.58
N ALA A 75 15.25 3.06 6.38
CA ALA A 75 16.14 4.20 6.16
C ALA A 75 15.42 5.55 6.18
N THR A 76 14.10 5.57 5.96
CA THR A 76 13.37 6.84 5.74
C THR A 76 12.18 7.05 6.69
N MET A 77 11.75 6.03 7.40
CA MET A 77 10.56 6.06 8.25
C MET A 77 10.85 5.59 9.68
N PRO A 78 10.09 6.09 10.69
CA PRO A 78 9.23 7.27 10.63
C PRO A 78 10.02 8.53 10.22
N ALA A 79 9.37 9.47 9.49
CA ALA A 79 10.10 10.60 8.89
C ALA A 79 10.84 11.48 9.90
N GLU A 80 10.30 11.62 11.12
CA GLU A 80 10.92 12.39 12.20
C GLU A 80 12.10 11.65 12.87
N THR A 81 12.08 10.31 12.84
CA THR A 81 13.07 9.46 13.52
C THR A 81 13.39 8.21 12.70
N PRO A 82 14.00 8.32 11.52
CA PRO A 82 14.34 7.16 10.69
C PRO A 82 15.20 6.15 11.46
N GLY A 83 14.87 4.86 11.32
CA GLY A 83 15.61 3.78 11.97
C GLY A 83 15.30 3.59 13.46
N SER A 84 14.27 4.24 14.01
CA SER A 84 13.95 4.17 15.45
C SER A 84 13.24 2.89 15.89
N LEU A 85 12.63 2.15 14.97
CA LEU A 85 12.00 0.88 15.28
C LEU A 85 13.04 -0.25 15.26
N SER A 86 12.74 -1.37 15.92
CA SER A 86 13.53 -2.59 15.79
C SER A 86 13.40 -3.21 14.41
N ASP A 87 14.34 -4.06 14.01
CA ASP A 87 14.27 -4.74 12.72
C ASP A 87 13.01 -5.63 12.61
N ASP A 88 12.60 -6.29 13.70
CA ASP A 88 11.37 -7.09 13.73
C ASP A 88 10.11 -6.23 13.47
N GLU A 89 10.03 -5.04 14.08
CA GLU A 89 8.94 -4.09 13.84
C GLU A 89 8.94 -3.57 12.40
N TYR A 90 10.09 -3.29 11.82
CA TYR A 90 10.17 -2.93 10.40
C TYR A 90 9.73 -4.06 9.49
N TYR A 91 10.04 -5.32 9.80
CA TYR A 91 9.54 -6.48 9.06
C TYR A 91 8.03 -6.64 9.21
N ASP A 92 7.47 -6.42 10.40
CA ASP A 92 6.02 -6.46 10.63
C ASP A 92 5.31 -5.38 9.78
N VAL A 93 5.79 -4.14 9.78
CA VAL A 93 5.25 -3.07 8.92
C VAL A 93 5.40 -3.41 7.44
N THR A 94 6.54 -3.98 7.04
CA THR A 94 6.75 -4.40 5.64
C THR A 94 5.75 -5.47 5.23
N ALA A 95 5.50 -6.47 6.09
CA ALA A 95 4.49 -7.50 5.84
C ALA A 95 3.08 -6.91 5.71
N PHE A 96 2.72 -5.97 6.57
CA PHE A 96 1.43 -5.26 6.48
C PHE A 96 1.30 -4.45 5.18
N ILE A 97 2.34 -3.74 4.77
CA ILE A 97 2.35 -2.98 3.50
C ILE A 97 2.19 -3.90 2.30
N LEU A 98 2.91 -5.03 2.28
CA LEU A 98 2.78 -6.04 1.21
C LEU A 98 1.36 -6.61 1.15
N ALA A 99 0.78 -6.98 2.30
CA ALA A 99 -0.58 -7.47 2.39
C ALA A 99 -1.62 -6.41 1.95
N SER A 100 -1.41 -5.15 2.35
CA SER A 100 -2.26 -4.02 1.96
C SER A 100 -2.20 -3.74 0.46
N ALA A 101 -1.15 -4.19 -0.22
CA ALA A 101 -0.98 -4.13 -1.68
C ALA A 101 -1.48 -5.38 -2.41
N ASN A 102 -2.28 -6.22 -1.76
CA ASN A 102 -2.82 -7.48 -2.27
C ASN A 102 -1.76 -8.55 -2.59
N ILE A 103 -0.57 -8.44 -2.01
CA ILE A 103 0.43 -9.50 -2.08
C ILE A 103 0.08 -10.55 -1.02
N ALA A 104 -0.22 -11.76 -1.45
CA ALA A 104 -0.68 -12.82 -0.55
C ALA A 104 0.37 -13.18 0.50
N ILE A 105 -0.05 -13.15 1.76
CA ILE A 105 0.73 -13.62 2.91
C ILE A 105 -0.12 -14.65 3.64
N ASP A 106 0.22 -15.91 3.48
CA ASP A 106 -0.55 -17.02 4.02
C ASP A 106 -0.61 -16.97 5.56
N GLY A 107 -1.82 -17.03 6.10
CA GLY A 107 -2.04 -17.00 7.54
C GLY A 107 -1.60 -15.70 8.23
N GLY A 108 -1.30 -14.63 7.49
CA GLY A 108 -0.85 -13.36 8.05
C GLY A 108 0.56 -13.38 8.65
N MET A 109 1.33 -14.44 8.42
CA MET A 109 2.70 -14.61 8.93
C MET A 109 3.67 -14.94 7.79
N ILE A 110 4.83 -14.31 7.79
CA ILE A 110 5.88 -14.53 6.78
C ILE A 110 7.26 -14.45 7.43
N SER A 111 8.19 -15.34 7.05
CA SER A 111 9.55 -15.23 7.57
C SER A 111 10.29 -14.02 6.98
N HIS A 112 11.21 -13.43 7.75
CA HIS A 112 12.05 -12.33 7.26
C HIS A 112 12.80 -12.71 5.99
N ALA A 113 13.33 -13.95 5.92
CA ALA A 113 14.00 -14.46 4.75
C ALA A 113 13.07 -14.53 3.52
N ALA A 114 11.79 -14.90 3.73
CA ALA A 114 10.81 -14.93 2.64
C ALA A 114 10.42 -13.52 2.17
N ILE A 115 10.31 -12.54 3.07
CA ILE A 115 10.14 -11.13 2.68
C ILE A 115 11.33 -10.69 1.81
N ASN A 116 12.56 -10.94 2.26
CA ASN A 116 13.75 -10.51 1.53
C ASN A 116 13.86 -11.11 0.13
N ALA A 117 13.47 -12.38 0.00
CA ALA A 117 13.49 -13.10 -1.28
C ALA A 117 12.28 -12.79 -2.18
N LEU A 118 11.25 -12.10 -1.66
CA LEU A 118 10.04 -11.79 -2.42
C LEU A 118 10.40 -10.83 -3.57
N SER A 119 10.02 -11.19 -4.80
CA SER A 119 9.99 -10.24 -5.91
C SER A 119 8.61 -9.59 -5.95
N ILE A 120 8.56 -8.28 -5.77
CA ILE A 120 7.31 -7.52 -5.81
C ILE A 120 6.80 -7.53 -7.25
N GLN A 121 5.67 -8.19 -7.46
CA GLN A 121 4.96 -8.19 -8.73
C GLN A 121 3.68 -7.38 -8.60
N PRO A 122 3.15 -6.82 -9.69
CA PRO A 122 1.84 -6.18 -9.64
C PRO A 122 0.84 -7.16 -9.03
N GLY A 123 0.30 -6.81 -7.87
CA GLY A 123 -0.85 -7.54 -7.33
C GLY A 123 -2.00 -7.45 -8.32
N GLU A 124 -2.74 -8.53 -8.48
CA GLU A 124 -3.98 -8.47 -9.24
C GLU A 124 -4.88 -7.45 -8.55
N ALA A 125 -5.19 -6.34 -9.22
CA ALA A 125 -6.14 -5.38 -8.68
C ALA A 125 -7.42 -6.15 -8.37
N ALA A 126 -7.90 -6.04 -7.13
CA ALA A 126 -9.21 -6.61 -6.80
C ALA A 126 -10.18 -6.15 -7.89
N PRO A 127 -10.98 -7.05 -8.49
CA PRO A 127 -11.92 -6.65 -9.50
C PRO A 127 -12.79 -5.53 -8.91
N ALA A 128 -12.79 -4.37 -9.56
CA ALA A 128 -13.69 -3.31 -9.16
C ALA A 128 -15.08 -3.92 -9.08
N THR A 129 -15.70 -3.88 -7.93
CA THR A 129 -17.07 -4.38 -7.78
C THR A 129 -17.91 -3.56 -8.74
N SER A 130 -18.27 -4.18 -9.86
CA SER A 130 -19.09 -3.53 -10.87
C SER A 130 -20.46 -3.25 -10.28
N ALA A 131 -20.64 -2.04 -9.78
CA ALA A 131 -21.98 -1.48 -9.72
C ALA A 131 -22.36 -1.22 -11.18
N ALA A 132 -22.75 -2.28 -11.89
CA ALA A 132 -23.38 -2.14 -13.17
C ALA A 132 -24.66 -1.37 -12.94
N ASP A 133 -24.67 -0.07 -13.27
CA ASP A 133 -25.73 0.54 -14.07
C ASP A 133 -25.57 2.07 -14.08
N SER A 134 -25.50 2.58 -15.28
CA SER A 134 -26.04 3.87 -15.78
C SER A 134 -25.83 5.16 -15.00
N THR A 135 -25.05 5.19 -13.94
CA THR A 135 -24.81 6.37 -13.11
C THR A 135 -23.36 6.84 -13.13
N ALA A 136 -22.68 6.58 -14.25
CA ALA A 136 -21.33 7.06 -14.46
C ALA A 136 -21.30 8.59 -14.44
N TRP A 137 -20.33 9.15 -13.70
CA TRP A 137 -20.02 10.57 -13.69
C TRP A 137 -18.78 10.79 -14.56
N THR A 138 -18.98 10.84 -15.88
CA THR A 138 -17.90 10.81 -16.88
C THR A 138 -17.30 12.16 -17.21
N HIS A 139 -17.95 13.24 -16.78
CA HIS A 139 -17.55 14.61 -17.07
C HIS A 139 -17.42 15.45 -15.80
N TYR A 140 -16.68 16.54 -15.87
CA TYR A 140 -16.46 17.46 -14.76
C TYR A 140 -17.75 17.88 -14.03
N ASN A 141 -18.85 18.06 -14.76
CA ASN A 141 -20.16 18.43 -14.23
C ASN A 141 -21.23 17.34 -14.47
N GLY A 142 -20.84 16.06 -14.47
CA GLY A 142 -21.72 14.90 -14.61
C GLY A 142 -21.82 14.40 -16.03
N ASP A 143 -22.31 15.20 -16.93
CA ASP A 143 -22.47 14.89 -18.35
C ASP A 143 -21.95 16.02 -19.25
N GLU A 144 -22.01 15.83 -20.58
CA GLU A 144 -21.61 16.82 -21.59
C GLU A 144 -22.40 18.13 -21.50
N ARG A 145 -23.61 18.10 -20.92
CA ARG A 145 -24.49 19.26 -20.75
C ARG A 145 -24.26 19.98 -19.43
N ALA A 146 -23.36 19.45 -18.59
CA ALA A 146 -23.07 20.00 -17.27
C ALA A 146 -24.30 20.07 -16.33
N ASN A 147 -25.18 19.09 -16.41
CA ASN A 147 -26.45 19.05 -15.66
C ASN A 147 -26.23 18.88 -14.15
N ARG A 148 -25.10 18.33 -13.72
CA ARG A 148 -24.78 18.01 -12.29
C ARG A 148 -25.85 17.14 -11.63
N TYR A 149 -26.49 16.30 -12.40
CA TYR A 149 -27.56 15.41 -11.97
C TYR A 149 -27.16 13.96 -12.20
N ALA A 150 -27.37 13.11 -11.21
CA ALA A 150 -27.30 11.66 -11.33
C ALA A 150 -28.69 11.11 -10.95
N PRO A 151 -29.28 10.21 -11.78
CA PRO A 151 -30.58 9.62 -11.51
C PRO A 151 -30.48 8.51 -10.43
N LEU A 152 -29.97 8.88 -9.27
CA LEU A 152 -29.82 8.01 -8.10
C LEU A 152 -30.99 8.24 -7.15
N ASP A 153 -31.56 7.17 -6.65
CA ASP A 153 -32.69 7.15 -5.74
C ASP A 153 -32.44 6.38 -4.43
N GLN A 154 -31.20 5.88 -4.24
CA GLN A 154 -30.83 5.13 -3.04
C GLN A 154 -30.80 6.00 -1.76
N ILE A 155 -30.62 7.32 -1.91
CA ILE A 155 -30.59 8.26 -0.81
C ILE A 155 -31.77 9.21 -0.93
N ASP A 156 -32.64 9.20 0.07
CA ASP A 156 -33.83 10.06 0.16
C ASP A 156 -33.98 10.70 1.55
N ALA A 157 -35.07 11.40 1.77
CA ALA A 157 -35.34 12.08 3.03
C ALA A 157 -35.50 11.12 4.23
N THR A 158 -35.74 9.83 3.99
CA THR A 158 -35.96 8.83 5.05
C THR A 158 -34.67 8.23 5.57
N ASN A 159 -33.59 8.22 4.75
CA ASN A 159 -32.31 7.57 5.09
C ASN A 159 -31.10 8.52 5.05
N ALA A 160 -31.29 9.75 4.60
CA ALA A 160 -30.18 10.71 4.52
C ALA A 160 -29.52 11.01 5.87
N ALA A 161 -30.27 10.90 6.98
CA ALA A 161 -29.74 11.10 8.34
C ALA A 161 -28.86 9.92 8.83
N ASP A 162 -28.95 8.76 8.19
CA ASP A 162 -28.22 7.55 8.55
C ASP A 162 -26.90 7.40 7.78
N LEU A 163 -26.56 8.38 6.92
CA LEU A 163 -25.32 8.34 6.15
C LEU A 163 -24.10 8.40 7.05
N ALA A 164 -23.14 7.51 6.78
CA ALA A 164 -21.84 7.49 7.42
C ALA A 164 -20.73 7.56 6.36
N ILE A 165 -19.56 8.04 6.76
CA ILE A 165 -18.38 8.01 5.91
C ILE A 165 -17.95 6.55 5.73
N ALA A 166 -18.04 6.04 4.49
CA ALA A 166 -17.62 4.69 4.16
C ALA A 166 -16.08 4.58 4.13
N TRP A 167 -15.42 5.57 3.57
CA TRP A 167 -13.95 5.65 3.51
C TRP A 167 -13.51 7.09 3.27
N SER A 168 -12.23 7.35 3.50
CA SER A 168 -11.58 8.65 3.26
C SER A 168 -10.16 8.43 2.74
N VAL A 169 -9.75 9.18 1.74
CA VAL A 169 -8.39 9.17 1.19
C VAL A 169 -7.82 10.58 1.21
N ASP A 170 -6.66 10.75 1.86
CA ASP A 170 -5.93 12.00 1.82
C ASP A 170 -5.16 12.13 0.52
N THR A 171 -5.58 13.04 -0.35
CA THR A 171 -4.91 13.30 -1.63
C THR A 171 -3.71 14.22 -1.50
N GLY A 172 -3.55 14.91 -0.39
CA GLY A 172 -2.44 15.83 -0.14
C GLY A 172 -1.08 15.17 -0.03
N ILE A 173 -1.06 13.87 0.31
CA ILE A 173 0.18 13.10 0.51
C ILE A 173 0.86 12.63 -0.79
N PHE A 174 0.18 12.70 -1.94
CA PHE A 174 0.73 12.26 -3.22
C PHE A 174 1.66 13.32 -3.83
N GLY A 175 2.92 13.34 -3.42
CA GLY A 175 3.91 14.26 -3.98
C GLY A 175 4.99 14.68 -2.99
N PRO A 176 5.96 15.48 -3.42
CA PRO A 176 7.12 15.87 -2.60
C PRO A 176 6.77 16.86 -1.47
N ARG A 177 5.59 17.40 -1.47
CA ARG A 177 5.05 18.30 -0.43
C ARG A 177 3.54 18.10 -0.35
N PRO A 178 2.93 18.38 0.80
CA PRO A 178 1.48 18.35 0.93
C PRO A 178 0.81 19.30 -0.07
N GLU A 179 -0.31 18.85 -0.63
CA GLU A 179 -1.20 19.72 -1.38
C GLU A 179 -2.13 20.44 -0.40
N THR A 180 -2.07 21.76 -0.39
CA THR A 180 -2.89 22.59 0.51
C THR A 180 -4.16 23.14 -0.14
N TYR A 181 -4.33 22.87 -1.44
CA TYR A 181 -5.46 23.36 -2.21
C TYR A 181 -5.78 22.39 -3.34
N SER A 182 -6.93 21.74 -3.26
CA SER A 182 -7.44 20.83 -4.28
C SER A 182 -8.75 21.35 -4.86
N VAL A 183 -8.87 21.33 -6.18
CA VAL A 183 -10.07 21.74 -6.93
C VAL A 183 -10.51 20.66 -7.92
N THR A 184 -9.98 19.46 -7.76
CA THR A 184 -10.34 18.34 -8.64
C THR A 184 -11.81 17.96 -8.47
N THR A 185 -12.45 17.58 -9.57
CA THR A 185 -13.73 16.87 -9.55
C THR A 185 -13.46 15.44 -9.97
N PRO A 186 -13.70 14.46 -9.08
CA PRO A 186 -13.53 13.05 -9.43
C PRO A 186 -14.52 12.62 -10.52
N LEU A 187 -14.09 11.70 -11.37
CA LEU A 187 -14.95 10.97 -12.29
C LEU A 187 -15.26 9.60 -11.70
N MET A 188 -16.47 9.10 -11.94
CA MET A 188 -16.90 7.77 -11.53
C MET A 188 -17.33 6.97 -12.75
N VAL A 189 -16.61 5.89 -13.06
CA VAL A 189 -16.86 5.03 -14.23
C VAL A 189 -16.61 3.59 -13.83
N ASP A 190 -17.55 2.71 -14.08
CA ASP A 190 -17.44 1.26 -13.88
C ASP A 190 -16.89 0.86 -12.52
N GLY A 191 -17.42 1.46 -11.44
CA GLY A 191 -16.98 1.18 -10.08
C GLY A 191 -15.61 1.75 -9.71
N ARG A 192 -14.98 2.55 -10.58
CA ARG A 192 -13.71 3.22 -10.34
C ARG A 192 -13.90 4.71 -10.22
N LEU A 193 -13.17 5.29 -9.28
CA LEU A 193 -13.15 6.73 -9.09
C LEU A 193 -11.79 7.26 -9.52
N PHE A 194 -11.81 8.17 -10.51
CA PHE A 194 -10.58 8.78 -11.03
C PHE A 194 -10.48 10.22 -10.54
N ALA A 195 -9.30 10.60 -10.07
CA ALA A 195 -9.05 11.95 -9.60
C ALA A 195 -7.62 12.39 -9.88
N THR A 196 -7.40 13.70 -9.93
CA THR A 196 -6.07 14.27 -9.82
C THR A 196 -5.75 14.51 -8.36
N ALA A 197 -4.50 14.24 -7.95
CA ALA A 197 -4.09 14.27 -6.55
C ALA A 197 -2.66 14.77 -6.38
N GLY A 198 -2.43 15.46 -5.27
CA GLY A 198 -1.12 15.89 -4.83
C GLY A 198 -0.54 17.07 -5.62
N ALA A 199 0.56 17.60 -5.09
CA ALA A 199 1.21 18.81 -5.59
C ALA A 199 1.76 18.67 -7.02
N THR A 200 1.92 17.45 -7.52
CA THR A 200 2.44 17.15 -8.87
C THR A 200 1.35 16.80 -9.87
N ARG A 201 0.07 16.86 -9.48
CA ARG A 201 -1.07 16.47 -10.32
C ARG A 201 -0.98 15.02 -10.78
N ASN A 202 -0.77 14.11 -9.81
CA ASN A 202 -0.84 12.69 -10.10
C ASN A 202 -2.27 12.32 -10.50
N ILE A 203 -2.41 11.31 -11.33
CA ILE A 203 -3.71 10.71 -11.60
C ILE A 203 -3.82 9.45 -10.76
N ILE A 204 -4.90 9.34 -10.01
CA ILE A 204 -5.21 8.17 -9.20
C ILE A 204 -6.50 7.53 -9.67
N ALA A 205 -6.53 6.21 -9.62
CA ALA A 205 -7.75 5.43 -9.72
C ALA A 205 -8.00 4.70 -8.41
N LEU A 206 -9.19 4.84 -7.87
CA LEU A 206 -9.62 4.21 -6.64
C LEU A 206 -10.78 3.25 -6.96
N ASP A 207 -10.89 2.18 -6.21
CA ASP A 207 -12.14 1.43 -6.11
C ASP A 207 -13.20 2.33 -5.44
N ALA A 208 -14.32 2.54 -6.09
CA ALA A 208 -15.31 3.50 -5.62
C ALA A 208 -16.05 3.04 -4.35
N ALA A 209 -16.12 1.73 -4.10
CA ALA A 209 -16.79 1.18 -2.92
C ALA A 209 -15.91 1.22 -1.67
N THR A 210 -14.60 1.04 -1.83
CA THR A 210 -13.66 0.85 -0.71
C THR A 210 -12.66 1.99 -0.54
N GLY A 211 -12.49 2.86 -1.54
CA GLY A 211 -11.45 3.88 -1.57
C GLY A 211 -10.04 3.32 -1.81
N GLN A 212 -9.91 2.02 -2.10
CA GLN A 212 -8.61 1.39 -2.35
C GLN A 212 -7.95 2.00 -3.58
N LEU A 213 -6.67 2.37 -3.48
CA LEU A 213 -5.89 2.83 -4.62
C LEU A 213 -5.59 1.66 -5.55
N LEU A 214 -6.16 1.70 -6.77
CA LEU A 214 -5.94 0.69 -7.81
C LEU A 214 -4.66 0.95 -8.57
N TRP A 215 -4.44 2.18 -9.00
CA TRP A 215 -3.21 2.62 -9.63
C TRP A 215 -3.02 4.14 -9.50
N MET A 216 -1.80 4.57 -9.73
CA MET A 216 -1.43 5.97 -9.80
C MET A 216 -0.44 6.20 -10.95
N TRP A 217 -0.70 7.23 -11.72
CA TRP A 217 0.25 7.74 -12.70
C TRP A 217 0.79 9.10 -12.26
N ARG A 218 2.09 9.32 -12.37
CA ARG A 218 2.78 10.55 -11.99
C ARG A 218 3.42 11.20 -13.22
N PRO A 219 3.15 12.48 -13.49
CA PRO A 219 3.87 13.22 -14.53
C PRO A 219 5.35 13.38 -14.14
N GLU A 220 6.24 13.06 -15.06
CA GLU A 220 7.67 13.29 -14.96
C GLU A 220 8.07 14.34 -15.98
N GLU A 221 8.01 15.62 -15.60
CA GLU A 221 8.17 16.74 -16.52
C GLU A 221 9.46 17.53 -16.30
N GLY A 222 10.23 17.24 -15.23
CA GLY A 222 11.49 17.90 -14.91
C GLY A 222 11.34 19.43 -14.91
N LYS A 223 12.19 20.10 -15.67
CA LYS A 223 12.18 21.57 -15.74
C LYS A 223 10.86 22.20 -16.19
N ARG A 224 10.05 21.50 -17.00
CA ARG A 224 8.72 22.01 -17.41
C ARG A 224 7.80 22.13 -16.20
N PHE A 225 7.85 21.16 -15.29
CA PHE A 225 7.13 21.24 -14.01
C PHE A 225 7.66 22.38 -13.15
N ASP A 226 8.99 22.54 -13.07
CA ASP A 226 9.60 23.58 -12.24
C ASP A 226 9.21 24.99 -12.71
N ASP A 227 9.13 25.20 -14.01
CA ASP A 227 8.75 26.47 -14.63
C ASP A 227 7.22 26.66 -14.71
N ALA A 228 6.41 25.62 -14.40
CA ALA A 228 4.98 25.69 -14.55
C ALA A 228 4.34 26.71 -13.58
N PRO A 229 3.52 27.65 -14.09
CA PRO A 229 2.92 28.70 -13.26
C PRO A 229 1.79 28.17 -12.35
N ARG A 230 1.20 27.02 -12.69
CA ARG A 230 0.10 26.39 -11.94
C ARG A 230 0.39 24.91 -11.69
N LYS A 231 0.74 24.62 -10.46
CA LYS A 231 0.97 23.26 -9.94
C LYS A 231 -0.22 22.81 -9.11
N GLY A 232 -0.19 21.58 -8.61
CA GLY A 232 -1.26 21.00 -7.82
C GLY A 232 -2.28 20.24 -8.67
N SER A 233 -3.36 19.77 -8.05
CA SER A 233 -4.34 18.84 -8.62
C SER A 233 -5.01 19.31 -9.91
N GLY A 234 -5.14 20.62 -10.13
CA GLY A 234 -5.81 21.15 -11.31
C GLY A 234 -7.33 20.95 -11.25
N LYS A 235 -7.99 20.99 -12.42
CA LYS A 235 -9.46 20.96 -12.52
C LYS A 235 -10.06 19.56 -12.61
N GLY A 236 -9.25 18.54 -12.80
CA GLY A 236 -9.69 17.16 -12.93
C GLY A 236 -9.34 16.53 -14.27
N LEU A 237 -10.13 15.57 -14.65
CA LEU A 237 -9.90 14.64 -15.76
C LEU A 237 -11.05 14.71 -16.75
N SER A 238 -10.83 14.17 -17.95
CA SER A 238 -11.86 13.86 -18.92
C SER A 238 -11.80 12.36 -19.22
N TYR A 239 -12.97 11.76 -19.41
CA TYR A 239 -13.09 10.35 -19.80
C TYR A 239 -13.66 10.25 -21.20
N TYR A 240 -13.17 9.28 -21.94
CA TYR A 240 -13.70 8.88 -23.24
C TYR A 240 -13.79 7.36 -23.32
N ASP A 241 -14.93 6.87 -23.74
CA ASP A 241 -15.12 5.46 -24.04
C ASP A 241 -14.76 5.18 -25.50
N ASN A 242 -13.68 4.45 -25.71
CA ASN A 242 -13.22 4.01 -27.02
C ASN A 242 -13.68 2.57 -27.27
N ASN A 243 -14.97 2.37 -27.53
CA ASN A 243 -15.58 1.04 -27.79
C ASN A 243 -15.34 0.03 -26.64
N GLY A 244 -15.54 0.44 -25.40
CA GLY A 244 -15.35 -0.37 -24.21
C GLY A 244 -13.93 -0.30 -23.62
N GLU A 245 -13.02 0.43 -24.25
CA GLU A 245 -11.71 0.78 -23.68
C GLU A 245 -11.76 2.21 -23.13
N GLY A 246 -11.83 2.34 -21.82
CA GLY A 246 -11.85 3.63 -21.17
C GLY A 246 -10.50 4.37 -21.29
N VAL A 247 -10.54 5.63 -21.69
CA VAL A 247 -9.36 6.50 -21.81
C VAL A 247 -9.53 7.71 -20.93
N ILE A 248 -8.55 7.98 -20.06
CA ILE A 248 -8.50 9.17 -19.21
C ILE A 248 -7.58 10.20 -19.84
N PHE A 249 -8.07 11.40 -20.05
CA PHE A 249 -7.28 12.54 -20.50
C PHE A 249 -7.03 13.52 -19.38
N THR A 250 -5.81 14.06 -19.37
CA THR A 250 -5.42 15.14 -18.44
C THR A 250 -4.42 16.09 -19.08
N MET A 251 -4.41 17.31 -18.57
CA MET A 251 -3.35 18.30 -18.84
C MET A 251 -2.43 18.36 -17.63
N THR A 252 -1.16 18.02 -17.84
CA THR A 252 -0.14 18.09 -16.79
C THR A 252 0.20 19.56 -16.41
N PRO A 253 0.87 19.79 -15.27
CA PRO A 253 1.34 21.14 -14.91
C PRO A 253 2.21 21.80 -15.98
N GLY A 254 3.06 21.04 -16.66
CA GLY A 254 3.92 21.51 -17.76
C GLY A 254 3.24 21.60 -19.12
N TYR A 255 1.89 21.55 -19.15
CA TYR A 255 1.05 21.68 -20.35
C TYR A 255 1.24 20.58 -21.39
N THR A 256 1.44 19.34 -20.94
CA THR A 256 1.38 18.16 -21.79
C THR A 256 -0.02 17.54 -21.70
N LEU A 257 -0.70 17.34 -22.83
CA LEU A 257 -1.91 16.55 -22.90
C LEU A 257 -1.54 15.06 -22.91
N VAL A 258 -2.10 14.31 -21.97
CA VAL A 258 -1.82 12.87 -21.77
C VAL A 258 -3.11 12.09 -21.89
N ALA A 259 -3.05 10.93 -22.53
CA ALA A 259 -4.09 9.91 -22.57
C ALA A 259 -3.57 8.65 -21.88
N LEU A 260 -4.35 8.13 -20.93
CA LEU A 260 -4.05 6.91 -20.17
C LEU A 260 -5.14 5.86 -20.47
N HIS A 261 -4.73 4.64 -20.80
CA HIS A 261 -5.58 3.49 -21.04
C HIS A 261 -5.67 2.61 -19.81
#